data_c100849669cb5c1864470b15e874d400
#
_entry.id   c100849669cb5c1864470b15e874d400
#
_cell.length_a   1.000
_cell.length_b   1.000
_cell.length_c   1.000
_cell.angle_alpha   90.00
_cell.angle_beta   90.00
_cell.angle_gamma   90.00
#
_symmetry.space_group_name_H-M   'P 1'
#
loop_
_entity.id
_entity.type
_entity.pdbx_description
1 polymer ?
#
loop_
_entity_poly.entity_id
_entity_poly.type
_entity_poly.pdbx_seq_one_letter_code
_entity_poly.pdbx_strand_id
1 'polypeptide(L)'
;TTYIGPFRENPERVYRDSETQSRDVGVKGENVSTLLIRDFHKNNKLIEAISKWLNKTMGYNLQIKDMGSNLFQIMLVNSEGVESNILDVGFGISQVLPIVTQIIRSSFWSQKYIMGNEIDEETIYIEQPELHLHPAAQADLADLFVNCVLESNNGKRIVIETHSEHLIRKLQVLIADKNNMFTNEMI
;
A
#
# COMPACT_ATOMS: atom_id res chain seq x y z
N THR A 1 0.22 13.90 8.43
CA THR A 1 -0.25 12.71 9.20
C THR A 1 -1.38 12.03 8.47
N THR A 2 -1.28 10.71 8.28
CA THR A 2 -2.31 9.87 7.65
C THR A 2 -2.72 8.77 8.63
N TYR A 3 -4.00 8.41 8.65
CA TYR A 3 -4.53 7.35 9.50
C TYR A 3 -5.34 6.35 8.67
N ILE A 4 -5.07 5.06 8.85
CA ILE A 4 -5.79 3.95 8.20
C ILE A 4 -6.34 3.05 9.30
N GLY A 5 -7.67 3.01 9.42
CA GLY A 5 -8.37 2.22 10.42
C GLY A 5 -8.48 0.73 10.05
N PRO A 6 -8.98 -0.11 10.98
CA PRO A 6 -9.08 -1.55 10.80
C PRO A 6 -10.26 -1.95 9.89
N PHE A 7 -11.29 -1.11 9.83
CA PHE A 7 -12.49 -1.37 9.01
C PHE A 7 -12.37 -0.65 7.67
N ARG A 8 -11.76 -1.33 6.69
CA ARG A 8 -11.59 -0.80 5.35
C ARG A 8 -12.83 -1.05 4.51
N GLU A 9 -13.10 -0.16 3.58
CA GLU A 9 -14.27 -0.29 2.69
C GLU A 9 -14.17 -1.53 1.81
N ASN A 10 -15.33 -2.11 1.54
CA ASN A 10 -15.43 -3.18 0.55
C ASN A 10 -15.20 -2.59 -0.84
N PRO A 11 -14.50 -3.32 -1.73
CA PRO A 11 -14.32 -2.87 -3.08
C PRO A 11 -15.66 -2.82 -3.83
N GLU A 12 -15.72 -1.93 -4.82
CA GLU A 12 -16.83 -1.87 -5.75
C GLU A 12 -16.47 -2.54 -7.08
N ARG A 13 -17.50 -2.97 -7.82
CA ARG A 13 -17.28 -3.57 -9.14
C ARG A 13 -16.83 -2.56 -10.18
N VAL A 14 -17.32 -1.32 -10.06
CA VAL A 14 -17.04 -0.22 -10.98
C VAL A 14 -16.91 1.06 -10.17
N TYR A 15 -15.88 1.82 -10.48
CA TYR A 15 -15.60 3.13 -9.88
C TYR A 15 -15.81 4.22 -10.91
N ARG A 16 -16.27 5.38 -10.46
CA ARG A 16 -16.33 6.58 -11.30
C ARG A 16 -15.12 7.46 -11.03
N ASP A 17 -14.50 7.97 -12.10
CA ASP A 17 -13.47 8.99 -11.92
C ASP A 17 -14.08 10.22 -11.22
N SER A 18 -13.44 10.63 -10.15
CA SER A 18 -13.84 11.81 -9.39
C SER A 18 -12.78 12.89 -9.57
N GLU A 19 -13.22 14.13 -9.84
CA GLU A 19 -12.34 15.30 -9.91
C GLU A 19 -11.74 15.66 -8.55
N THR A 20 -12.11 14.94 -7.48
CA THR A 20 -11.68 15.21 -6.11
C THR A 20 -10.17 14.95 -5.95
N GLN A 21 -9.48 15.97 -5.47
CA GLN A 21 -8.05 15.86 -5.17
C GLN A 21 -7.82 15.21 -3.80
N SER A 22 -7.78 13.88 -3.75
CA SER A 22 -7.39 13.16 -2.53
C SER A 22 -5.87 13.19 -2.36
N ARG A 23 -5.43 13.49 -1.11
CA ARG A 23 -4.01 13.52 -0.74
C ARG A 23 -3.50 12.20 -0.21
N ASP A 24 -4.38 11.36 0.33
CA ASP A 24 -4.12 10.04 0.90
C ASP A 24 -5.25 9.07 0.60
N VAL A 25 -5.11 7.84 1.06
CA VAL A 25 -6.08 6.77 0.81
C VAL A 25 -7.39 6.93 1.59
N GLY A 26 -7.43 7.83 2.60
CA GLY A 26 -8.55 7.97 3.54
C GLY A 26 -8.51 6.94 4.67
N VAL A 27 -9.34 7.18 5.69
CA VAL A 27 -9.38 6.37 6.93
C VAL A 27 -9.77 4.92 6.67
N LYS A 28 -10.68 4.70 5.72
CA LYS A 28 -11.19 3.37 5.33
C LYS A 28 -10.63 2.89 3.99
N GLY A 29 -9.74 3.64 3.37
CA GLY A 29 -9.26 3.36 2.03
C GLY A 29 -10.18 3.86 0.91
N GLU A 30 -11.15 4.71 1.24
CA GLU A 30 -12.19 5.23 0.33
C GLU A 30 -11.63 5.95 -0.89
N ASN A 31 -10.42 6.46 -0.81
CA ASN A 31 -9.78 7.21 -1.90
C ASN A 31 -8.85 6.35 -2.79
N VAL A 32 -8.71 5.07 -2.52
CA VAL A 32 -7.77 4.19 -3.27
C VAL A 32 -8.07 4.20 -4.76
N SER A 33 -9.34 4.01 -5.13
CA SER A 33 -9.76 4.01 -6.54
C SER A 33 -9.41 5.32 -7.24
N THR A 34 -9.69 6.46 -6.59
CA THR A 34 -9.37 7.79 -7.12
C THR A 34 -7.86 7.96 -7.35
N LEU A 35 -7.02 7.50 -6.40
CA LEU A 35 -5.57 7.58 -6.52
C LEU A 35 -5.04 6.69 -7.66
N LEU A 36 -5.56 5.48 -7.81
CA LEU A 36 -5.17 4.55 -8.87
C LEU A 36 -5.63 5.04 -10.26
N ILE A 37 -6.86 5.52 -10.41
CA ILE A 37 -7.37 6.08 -11.66
C ILE A 37 -6.55 7.30 -12.08
N ARG A 38 -6.20 8.17 -11.13
CA ARG A 38 -5.33 9.33 -11.41
C ARG A 38 -3.93 8.90 -11.87
N ASP A 39 -3.35 7.87 -11.27
CA ASP A 39 -2.05 7.33 -11.69
C ASP A 39 -2.13 6.71 -13.07
N PHE A 40 -3.23 5.99 -13.36
CA PHE A 40 -3.53 5.44 -14.68
C PHE A 40 -3.54 6.51 -15.78
N HIS A 41 -4.13 7.67 -15.52
CA HIS A 41 -4.11 8.81 -16.47
C HIS A 41 -2.76 9.52 -16.60
N LYS A 42 -1.80 9.22 -15.70
CA LYS A 42 -0.48 9.86 -15.72
C LYS A 42 0.59 8.95 -16.33
N ASN A 43 1.07 8.01 -15.57
CA ASN A 43 2.25 7.24 -15.93
C ASN A 43 2.32 5.83 -15.33
N ASN A 44 1.29 5.38 -14.67
CA ASN A 44 1.14 4.04 -14.05
C ASN A 44 2.21 3.68 -12.99
N LYS A 45 3.05 4.59 -12.54
CA LYS A 45 4.16 4.26 -11.64
C LYS A 45 3.70 3.70 -10.30
N LEU A 46 2.63 4.26 -9.73
CA LEU A 46 2.05 3.77 -8.49
C LEU A 46 1.43 2.38 -8.70
N ILE A 47 0.65 2.21 -9.78
CA ILE A 47 0.04 0.94 -10.16
C ILE A 47 1.10 -0.14 -10.37
N GLU A 48 2.18 0.15 -11.11
CA GLU A 48 3.28 -0.79 -11.35
C GLU A 48 3.98 -1.21 -10.05
N ALA A 49 4.24 -0.27 -9.14
CA ALA A 49 4.88 -0.58 -7.87
C ALA A 49 3.99 -1.42 -6.94
N ILE A 50 2.69 -1.09 -6.87
CA ILE A 50 1.71 -1.90 -6.12
C ILE A 50 1.59 -3.29 -6.76
N SER A 51 1.51 -3.36 -8.08
CA SER A 51 1.44 -4.61 -8.83
C SER A 51 2.65 -5.50 -8.56
N LYS A 52 3.86 -4.94 -8.53
CA LYS A 52 5.09 -5.67 -8.19
C LYS A 52 5.04 -6.26 -6.79
N TRP A 53 4.55 -5.51 -5.80
CA TRP A 53 4.42 -6.00 -4.44
C TRP A 53 3.36 -7.11 -4.35
N LEU A 54 2.16 -6.88 -4.93
CA LEU A 54 1.08 -7.87 -4.96
C LEU A 54 1.49 -9.15 -5.68
N ASN A 55 2.24 -9.05 -6.77
CA ASN A 55 2.71 -10.22 -7.52
C ASN A 55 3.66 -11.06 -6.67
N LYS A 56 4.64 -10.41 -6.03
CA LYS A 56 5.61 -11.09 -5.15
C LYS A 56 4.91 -11.79 -3.97
N THR A 57 3.93 -11.12 -3.35
CA THR A 57 3.35 -11.54 -2.07
C THR A 57 2.13 -12.44 -2.24
N MET A 58 1.32 -12.21 -3.28
CA MET A 58 0.02 -12.87 -3.48
C MET A 58 -0.19 -13.47 -4.86
N GLY A 59 0.77 -13.29 -5.79
CA GLY A 59 0.70 -13.84 -7.14
C GLY A 59 -0.24 -13.11 -8.11
N TYR A 60 -0.59 -11.84 -7.84
CA TYR A 60 -1.48 -11.06 -8.68
C TYR A 60 -0.84 -9.77 -9.18
N ASN A 61 -1.12 -9.42 -10.43
CA ASN A 61 -0.81 -8.12 -10.99
C ASN A 61 -2.05 -7.23 -10.94
N LEU A 62 -1.87 -5.97 -10.54
CA LEU A 62 -2.93 -4.96 -10.49
C LEU A 62 -3.05 -4.25 -11.83
N GLN A 63 -4.25 -4.07 -12.32
CA GLN A 63 -4.54 -3.30 -13.53
C GLN A 63 -5.78 -2.44 -13.35
N ILE A 64 -5.82 -1.30 -14.04
CA ILE A 64 -7.02 -0.46 -14.15
C ILE A 64 -7.57 -0.63 -15.57
N LYS A 65 -8.84 -0.98 -15.65
CA LYS A 65 -9.55 -1.16 -16.92
C LYS A 65 -10.52 0.01 -17.12
N ASP A 66 -10.30 0.78 -18.19
CA ASP A 66 -11.22 1.83 -18.62
C ASP A 66 -12.42 1.19 -19.33
N MET A 67 -13.63 1.47 -18.85
CA MET A 67 -14.89 0.97 -19.39
C MET A 67 -15.59 2.01 -20.29
N GLY A 68 -15.00 3.19 -20.42
CA GLY A 68 -15.62 4.35 -21.06
C GLY A 68 -16.57 5.11 -20.13
N SER A 69 -17.00 6.29 -20.53
CA SER A 69 -17.93 7.14 -19.77
C SER A 69 -17.48 7.45 -18.33
N ASN A 70 -16.15 7.60 -18.12
CA ASN A 70 -15.53 7.83 -16.80
C ASN A 70 -15.77 6.70 -15.79
N LEU A 71 -15.93 5.47 -16.28
CA LEU A 71 -16.10 4.27 -15.46
C LEU A 71 -14.86 3.38 -15.56
N PHE A 72 -14.39 2.91 -14.41
CA PHE A 72 -13.17 2.14 -14.26
C PHE A 72 -13.38 0.90 -13.41
N GLN A 73 -12.61 -0.15 -13.70
CA GLN A 73 -12.55 -1.34 -12.86
C GLN A 73 -11.13 -1.55 -12.35
N ILE A 74 -11.02 -2.00 -11.11
CA ILE A 74 -9.77 -2.50 -10.55
C ILE A 74 -9.74 -4.01 -10.81
N MET A 75 -8.78 -4.44 -11.62
CA MET A 75 -8.63 -5.83 -12.05
C MET A 75 -7.36 -6.43 -11.45
N LEU A 76 -7.42 -7.71 -11.17
CA LEU A 76 -6.30 -8.52 -10.71
C LEU A 76 -6.06 -9.64 -11.72
N VAL A 77 -4.81 -9.79 -12.13
CA VAL A 77 -4.39 -10.81 -13.12
C VAL A 77 -3.46 -11.79 -12.43
N ASN A 78 -3.82 -13.05 -12.40
CA ASN A 78 -2.98 -14.10 -11.79
C ASN A 78 -1.85 -14.56 -12.74
N SER A 79 -1.01 -15.48 -12.28
CA SER A 79 0.11 -16.05 -13.07
C SER A 79 -0.32 -16.80 -14.33
N GLU A 80 -1.58 -17.23 -14.41
CA GLU A 80 -2.16 -17.93 -15.58
C GLU A 80 -2.77 -16.95 -16.58
N GLY A 81 -2.73 -15.63 -16.28
CA GLY A 81 -3.32 -14.59 -17.12
C GLY A 81 -4.83 -14.43 -16.96
N VAL A 82 -5.43 -15.04 -15.94
CA VAL A 82 -6.87 -14.90 -15.68
C VAL A 82 -7.12 -13.55 -15.00
N GLU A 83 -7.97 -12.74 -15.65
CA GLU A 83 -8.44 -11.45 -15.12
C GLU A 83 -9.66 -11.65 -14.21
N SER A 84 -9.61 -11.06 -13.03
CA SER A 84 -10.72 -11.03 -12.08
C SER A 84 -10.92 -9.63 -11.54
N ASN A 85 -12.18 -9.22 -11.33
CA ASN A 85 -12.44 -7.97 -10.63
C ASN A 85 -12.02 -8.10 -9.16
N ILE A 86 -11.48 -7.03 -8.58
CA ILE A 86 -11.04 -7.05 -7.17
C ILE A 86 -12.14 -7.49 -6.20
N LEU A 87 -13.40 -7.25 -6.54
CA LEU A 87 -14.56 -7.68 -5.76
C LEU A 87 -14.71 -9.21 -5.73
N ASP A 88 -14.24 -9.91 -6.79
CA ASP A 88 -14.40 -11.36 -6.96
C ASP A 88 -13.19 -12.15 -6.43
N VAL A 89 -12.10 -11.47 -6.07
CA VAL A 89 -10.91 -12.05 -5.44
C VAL A 89 -11.00 -11.88 -3.93
N GLY A 90 -10.59 -12.88 -3.17
CA GLY A 90 -10.78 -12.94 -1.72
C GLY A 90 -10.42 -11.65 -0.95
N PHE A 91 -11.04 -11.49 0.21
CA PHE A 91 -11.02 -10.27 1.04
C PHE A 91 -9.62 -9.73 1.35
N GLY A 92 -8.59 -10.58 1.44
CA GLY A 92 -7.25 -10.18 1.85
C GLY A 92 -6.65 -9.08 0.96
N ILE A 93 -6.81 -9.18 -0.37
CA ILE A 93 -6.24 -8.19 -1.30
C ILE A 93 -6.95 -6.83 -1.16
N SER A 94 -8.26 -6.83 -1.09
CA SER A 94 -9.03 -5.59 -0.94
C SER A 94 -8.72 -4.88 0.39
N GLN A 95 -8.46 -5.63 1.45
CA GLN A 95 -8.13 -5.10 2.76
C GLN A 95 -6.70 -4.57 2.86
N VAL A 96 -5.75 -5.15 2.14
CA VAL A 96 -4.36 -4.70 2.16
C VAL A 96 -4.08 -3.59 1.16
N LEU A 97 -4.84 -3.49 0.08
CA LEU A 97 -4.62 -2.54 -1.01
C LEU A 97 -4.53 -1.07 -0.54
N PRO A 98 -5.38 -0.56 0.38
CA PRO A 98 -5.23 0.78 0.93
C PRO A 98 -3.89 1.02 1.61
N ILE A 99 -3.43 0.05 2.41
CA ILE A 99 -2.15 0.13 3.13
C ILE A 99 -0.98 0.18 2.14
N VAL A 100 -0.95 -0.78 1.22
CA VAL A 100 0.12 -0.89 0.20
C VAL A 100 0.15 0.38 -0.67
N THR A 101 -1.03 0.87 -1.06
CA THR A 101 -1.16 2.10 -1.85
C THR A 101 -0.59 3.30 -1.09
N GLN A 102 -0.94 3.48 0.20
CA GLN A 102 -0.44 4.60 1.00
C GLN A 102 1.07 4.52 1.19
N ILE A 103 1.60 3.37 1.57
CA ILE A 103 3.02 3.19 1.87
C ILE A 103 3.88 3.40 0.61
N ILE A 104 3.52 2.79 -0.51
CA ILE A 104 4.25 2.93 -1.77
C ILE A 104 4.16 4.37 -2.28
N ARG A 105 2.98 4.96 -2.24
CA ARG A 105 2.78 6.36 -2.63
C ARG A 105 3.62 7.30 -1.78
N SER A 106 3.65 7.08 -0.48
CA SER A 106 4.47 7.83 0.46
C SER A 106 5.96 7.77 0.09
N SER A 107 6.49 6.61 -0.29
CA SER A 107 7.88 6.45 -0.72
C SER A 107 8.21 7.30 -1.97
N PHE A 108 7.30 7.40 -2.93
CA PHE A 108 7.51 8.23 -4.13
C PHE A 108 7.56 9.73 -3.84
N TRP A 109 6.82 10.22 -2.84
CA TRP A 109 6.83 11.63 -2.51
C TRP A 109 8.12 12.07 -1.83
N SER A 110 8.74 11.21 -1.02
CA SER A 110 10.03 11.48 -0.39
C SER A 110 11.14 11.74 -1.40
N GLN A 111 11.17 10.99 -2.50
CA GLN A 111 12.18 11.18 -3.54
C GLN A 111 12.08 12.53 -4.25
N LYS A 112 10.89 13.12 -4.31
CA LYS A 112 10.67 14.40 -4.99
C LYS A 112 11.08 15.62 -4.15
N TYR A 113 11.04 15.51 -2.81
CA TYR A 113 11.35 16.60 -1.88
C TYR A 113 12.81 16.66 -1.44
N ILE A 114 13.63 15.65 -1.72
CA ILE A 114 15.09 15.67 -1.46
C ILE A 114 15.80 16.82 -2.23
N MET A 115 15.17 17.39 -3.25
CA MET A 115 15.72 18.53 -4.00
C MET A 115 15.36 19.92 -3.43
N GLY A 116 14.52 20.00 -2.38
CA GLY A 116 14.18 21.23 -1.66
C GLY A 116 14.32 21.01 -0.16
N ASN A 117 15.00 21.91 0.54
CA ASN A 117 15.49 21.83 1.93
C ASN A 117 14.41 21.68 3.04
N GLU A 118 13.23 21.19 2.80
CA GLU A 118 12.23 20.89 3.80
C GLU A 118 12.03 19.37 3.91
N ILE A 119 12.41 18.82 5.06
CA ILE A 119 12.06 17.45 5.44
C ILE A 119 10.57 17.47 5.81
N ASP A 120 9.73 16.99 4.91
CA ASP A 120 8.29 16.86 5.19
C ASP A 120 8.10 15.61 6.09
N GLU A 121 8.00 15.85 7.40
CA GLU A 121 7.77 14.80 8.38
C GLU A 121 6.38 14.19 8.18
N GLU A 122 6.31 12.97 7.70
CA GLU A 122 5.06 12.23 7.54
C GLU A 122 4.95 11.15 8.62
N THR A 123 3.83 11.13 9.35
CA THR A 123 3.47 10.03 10.25
C THR A 123 2.24 9.31 9.70
N ILE A 124 2.36 8.00 9.54
CA ILE A 124 1.29 7.12 9.08
C ILE A 124 0.91 6.19 10.22
N TYR A 125 -0.35 6.25 10.64
CA TYR A 125 -0.94 5.36 11.64
C TYR A 125 -1.74 4.26 10.92
N ILE A 126 -1.52 3.00 11.29
CA ILE A 126 -2.18 1.85 10.66
C ILE A 126 -2.66 0.91 11.75
N GLU A 127 -3.96 0.62 11.76
CA GLU A 127 -4.54 -0.38 12.66
C GLU A 127 -4.76 -1.70 11.93
N GLN A 128 -4.33 -2.79 12.56
CA GLN A 128 -4.52 -4.18 12.14
C GLN A 128 -4.24 -4.40 10.64
N PRO A 129 -3.01 -4.13 10.16
CA PRO A 129 -2.68 -4.30 8.75
C PRO A 129 -2.76 -5.76 8.29
N GLU A 130 -2.70 -6.70 9.21
CA GLU A 130 -2.71 -8.14 8.99
C GLU A 130 -4.08 -8.75 8.70
N LEU A 131 -5.17 -8.01 8.88
CA LEU A 131 -6.52 -8.57 8.75
C LEU A 131 -6.72 -9.27 7.40
N HIS A 132 -7.24 -10.50 7.46
CA HIS A 132 -7.54 -11.36 6.31
C HIS A 132 -6.33 -11.76 5.45
N LEU A 133 -5.11 -11.53 5.91
CA LEU A 133 -3.89 -11.93 5.21
C LEU A 133 -3.36 -13.29 5.66
N HIS A 134 -2.83 -14.04 4.69
CA HIS A 134 -2.05 -15.24 5.00
C HIS A 134 -0.75 -14.86 5.75
N PRO A 135 -0.26 -15.71 6.68
CA PRO A 135 0.96 -15.43 7.46
C PRO A 135 2.17 -14.94 6.66
N ALA A 136 2.42 -15.50 5.48
CA ALA A 136 3.52 -15.04 4.62
C ALA A 136 3.34 -13.57 4.17
N ALA A 137 2.12 -13.18 3.79
CA ALA A 137 1.82 -11.80 3.39
C ALA A 137 1.91 -10.82 4.57
N GLN A 138 1.58 -11.26 5.80
CA GLN A 138 1.78 -10.47 7.01
C GLN A 138 3.27 -10.18 7.26
N ALA A 139 4.15 -11.16 7.01
CA ALA A 139 5.59 -10.95 7.10
C ALA A 139 6.12 -9.99 6.00
N ASP A 140 5.61 -10.10 4.77
CA ASP A 140 6.00 -9.21 3.66
C ASP A 140 5.58 -7.75 3.90
N LEU A 141 4.54 -7.49 4.68
CA LEU A 141 4.18 -6.14 5.12
C LEU A 141 5.28 -5.50 5.98
N ALA A 142 5.98 -6.27 6.82
CA ALA A 142 7.08 -5.76 7.61
C ALA A 142 8.22 -5.24 6.71
N ASP A 143 8.57 -5.98 5.65
CA ASP A 143 9.57 -5.53 4.68
C ASP A 143 9.12 -4.22 3.99
N LEU A 144 7.83 -4.12 3.63
CA LEU A 144 7.29 -2.91 3.00
C LEU A 144 7.39 -1.68 3.92
N PHE A 145 7.03 -1.83 5.20
CA PHE A 145 7.10 -0.75 6.19
C PHE A 145 8.54 -0.31 6.44
N VAL A 146 9.44 -1.25 6.66
CA VAL A 146 10.86 -0.98 6.90
C VAL A 146 11.48 -0.25 5.71
N ASN A 147 11.25 -0.72 4.49
CA ASN A 147 11.78 -0.09 3.29
C ASN A 147 11.26 1.35 3.15
N CYS A 148 9.99 1.59 3.42
CA CYS A 148 9.41 2.94 3.36
C CYS A 148 10.10 3.91 4.33
N VAL A 149 10.41 3.47 5.55
CA VAL A 149 11.09 4.30 6.56
C VAL A 149 12.55 4.53 6.18
N LEU A 150 13.28 3.48 5.78
CA LEU A 150 14.70 3.57 5.42
C LEU A 150 14.95 4.44 4.18
N GLU A 151 14.07 4.37 3.17
CA GLU A 151 14.18 5.16 1.95
C GLU A 151 13.88 6.65 2.16
N SER A 152 13.31 7.03 3.31
CA SER A 152 12.84 8.40 3.57
C SER A 152 13.84 9.34 4.23
N ASN A 153 15.10 8.94 4.44
CA ASN A 153 16.12 9.73 5.16
C ASN A 153 15.61 10.30 6.50
N ASN A 154 14.94 9.46 7.30
CA ASN A 154 14.37 9.79 8.62
C ASN A 154 13.18 10.79 8.63
N GLY A 155 12.59 11.12 7.49
CA GLY A 155 11.41 11.99 7.42
C GLY A 155 10.07 11.29 7.67
N LYS A 156 10.05 9.93 7.83
CA LYS A 156 8.82 9.16 7.99
C LYS A 156 8.78 8.34 9.25
N ARG A 157 7.58 8.28 9.82
CA ARG A 157 7.24 7.42 10.95
C ARG A 157 6.02 6.59 10.59
N ILE A 158 6.07 5.30 10.89
CA ILE A 158 4.92 4.40 10.76
C ILE A 158 4.60 3.86 12.15
N VAL A 159 3.39 4.12 12.62
CA VAL A 159 2.88 3.62 13.90
C VAL A 159 1.85 2.54 13.58
N ILE A 160 2.08 1.34 14.08
CA ILE A 160 1.28 0.16 13.74
C ILE A 160 0.69 -0.44 15.01
N GLU A 161 -0.63 -0.60 15.03
CA GLU A 161 -1.32 -1.48 15.96
C GLU A 161 -1.53 -2.83 15.32
N THR A 162 -1.00 -3.91 15.93
CA THR A 162 -1.07 -5.26 15.34
C THR A 162 -1.15 -6.35 16.39
N HIS A 163 -1.84 -7.43 16.06
CA HIS A 163 -1.83 -8.70 16.80
C HIS A 163 -1.09 -9.82 16.03
N SER A 164 -0.43 -9.50 14.92
CA SER A 164 0.29 -10.46 14.09
C SER A 164 1.65 -10.83 14.67
N GLU A 165 1.79 -12.06 15.16
CA GLU A 165 3.10 -12.61 15.51
C GLU A 165 4.05 -12.67 14.30
N HIS A 166 3.54 -12.91 13.11
CA HIS A 166 4.34 -13.03 11.88
C HIS A 166 4.97 -11.69 11.51
N LEU A 167 4.21 -10.61 11.60
CA LEU A 167 4.71 -9.26 11.37
C LEU A 167 5.77 -8.88 12.42
N ILE A 168 5.48 -9.10 13.71
CA ILE A 168 6.41 -8.78 14.82
C ILE A 168 7.69 -9.60 14.70
N ARG A 169 7.61 -10.92 14.46
CA ARG A 169 8.79 -11.77 14.31
C ARG A 169 9.65 -11.36 13.12
N LYS A 170 9.01 -10.97 12.01
CA LYS A 170 9.75 -10.47 10.84
C LYS A 170 10.49 -9.18 11.15
N LEU A 171 9.87 -8.23 11.87
CA LEU A 171 10.54 -7.01 12.34
C LEU A 171 11.73 -7.33 13.23
N GLN A 172 11.59 -8.29 14.18
CA GLN A 172 12.70 -8.74 15.04
C GLN A 172 13.87 -9.30 14.22
N VAL A 173 13.60 -10.09 13.17
CA VAL A 173 14.65 -10.59 12.26
C VAL A 173 15.33 -9.44 11.53
N LEU A 174 14.58 -8.47 11.04
CA LEU A 174 15.13 -7.31 10.32
C LEU A 174 16.02 -6.45 11.23
N ILE A 175 15.68 -6.30 12.53
CA ILE A 175 16.51 -5.60 13.51
C ILE A 175 17.80 -6.39 13.81
N ALA A 176 17.69 -7.71 13.97
CA ALA A 176 18.82 -8.58 14.32
C ALA A 176 19.82 -8.72 13.15
N ASP A 177 19.42 -8.43 11.93
CA ASP A 177 20.32 -8.46 10.76
C ASP A 177 21.30 -7.30 10.85
N LYS A 178 22.58 -7.63 11.13
CA LYS A 178 23.68 -6.66 11.28
C LYS A 178 23.95 -5.82 10.02
N ASN A 179 23.48 -6.27 8.86
CA ASN A 179 23.59 -5.53 7.60
C ASN A 179 22.46 -4.53 7.41
N ASN A 180 21.47 -4.52 8.30
CA ASN A 180 20.32 -3.63 8.24
C ASN A 180 20.57 -2.39 9.08
N MET A 181 20.29 -1.21 8.55
CA MET A 181 20.39 0.08 9.26
C MET A 181 19.31 0.26 10.33
N PHE A 182 18.48 -0.76 10.54
CA PHE A 182 17.38 -0.76 11.50
C PHE A 182 17.90 -0.91 12.92
N THR A 183 17.50 -0.05 13.82
CA THR A 183 17.86 -0.09 15.25
C THR A 183 16.62 -0.24 16.12
N ASN A 184 16.82 -0.71 17.39
CA ASN A 184 15.73 -0.86 18.36
C ASN A 184 15.00 0.47 18.68
N GLU A 185 15.61 1.61 18.38
CA GLU A 185 15.01 2.94 18.58
C GLU A 185 13.97 3.29 17.53
N MET A 186 13.89 2.51 16.44
CA MET A 186 12.97 2.73 15.33
C MET A 186 11.67 1.93 15.46
N ILE A 187 11.48 1.16 16.55
CA ILE A 187 10.31 0.30 16.78
C ILE A 187 9.59 0.68 18.06
#